data_246569ce22d0b3868eb98ae760bb89c4
#
_entry.id   246569ce22d0b3868eb98ae760bb89c4
#
_cell.length_a   1.000
_cell.length_b   1.000
_cell.length_c   1.000
_cell.angle_alpha   90.00
_cell.angle_beta   90.00
_cell.angle_gamma   90.00
#
_symmetry.space_group_name_H-M   'P 1'
#
loop_
_entity.id
_entity.type
_entity.pdbx_description
1 polymer ?
#
loop_
_entity_poly.entity_id
_entity_poly.type
_entity_poly.pdbx_seq_one_letter_code
_entity_poly.pdbx_strand_id
1 'polypeptide(L)'
;MKDLILNLAPTGMVPTRAMSSAVPLSPDEIIADCRLCADLGATILHIHARDEDGRPTFRKDIYARIIAGIRETHPDVIICVSLSGRNFPAFEQRSDPLLLTGDLRPDMASLTLSSLNFTRTESINAPDMVVRLAKTMEDRGIRPELEVFDAGMVNYARYLADRGILKPPFYFNVLLGNLSSAQVTPLHLAAITQDLPPESVWCAGGIGEGQLAANTLGLLFGNGVRTGLEDFLWLDADRTQPATNEKLVSRVSELCTLLGKRFASASQVREALGMTPHAG
;
A
#
# COMPACT_ATOMS: atom_id res chain seq x y z
N MET A 1 -18.14 5.39 -2.39
CA MET A 1 -17.32 6.32 -3.21
C MET A 1 -17.51 5.98 -4.68
N LYS A 2 -17.71 6.97 -5.56
CA LYS A 2 -17.90 6.77 -7.00
C LYS A 2 -16.56 6.78 -7.76
N ASP A 3 -15.65 7.63 -7.33
CA ASP A 3 -14.33 7.80 -7.91
C ASP A 3 -13.35 6.78 -7.32
N LEU A 4 -12.30 6.43 -8.05
CA LEU A 4 -11.38 5.34 -7.72
C LEU A 4 -10.17 5.82 -6.92
N ILE A 5 -9.60 4.95 -6.11
CA ILE A 5 -8.36 5.20 -5.36
C ILE A 5 -7.15 4.83 -6.22
N LEU A 6 -6.14 5.68 -6.21
CA LEU A 6 -4.81 5.36 -6.74
C LEU A 6 -3.82 5.29 -5.57
N ASN A 7 -3.45 4.05 -5.21
CA ASN A 7 -2.45 3.77 -4.18
C ASN A 7 -1.10 3.49 -4.86
N LEU A 8 -0.10 4.30 -4.57
CA LEU A 8 1.26 4.14 -5.08
C LEU A 8 2.15 3.44 -4.05
N ALA A 9 2.87 2.41 -4.49
CA ALA A 9 3.93 1.73 -3.73
C ALA A 9 5.29 1.92 -4.44
N PRO A 10 6.03 3.03 -4.16
CA PRO A 10 7.12 3.48 -5.02
C PRO A 10 8.39 2.66 -4.89
N THR A 11 8.67 2.07 -3.72
CA THR A 11 10.03 1.57 -3.39
C THR A 11 10.07 0.10 -2.99
N GLY A 12 9.27 -0.30 -1.98
CA GLY A 12 9.31 -1.65 -1.41
C GLY A 12 10.57 -2.00 -0.63
N MET A 13 10.62 -3.25 -0.12
CA MET A 13 11.76 -3.79 0.63
C MET A 13 12.82 -4.44 -0.27
N VAL A 14 12.43 -4.95 -1.43
CA VAL A 14 13.28 -5.82 -2.27
C VAL A 14 14.00 -5.08 -3.39
N PRO A 15 13.37 -4.14 -4.12
CA PRO A 15 14.01 -3.48 -5.25
C PRO A 15 15.32 -2.77 -4.86
N THR A 16 16.32 -2.88 -5.73
CA THR A 16 17.64 -2.25 -5.56
C THR A 16 18.03 -1.46 -6.81
N ARG A 17 19.03 -0.58 -6.70
CA ARG A 17 19.58 0.17 -7.83
C ARG A 17 20.09 -0.74 -8.95
N ALA A 18 20.65 -1.90 -8.59
CA ALA A 18 21.13 -2.86 -9.56
C ALA A 18 20.00 -3.55 -10.35
N MET A 19 18.79 -3.64 -9.77
CA MET A 19 17.62 -4.22 -10.43
C MET A 19 16.94 -3.19 -11.34
N SER A 20 16.89 -1.92 -10.95
CA SER A 20 16.37 -0.82 -11.75
C SER A 20 16.94 0.50 -11.23
N SER A 21 17.44 1.34 -12.14
CA SER A 21 17.90 2.68 -11.82
C SER A 21 16.78 3.65 -11.45
N ALA A 22 15.53 3.29 -11.75
CA ALA A 22 14.35 4.12 -11.49
C ALA A 22 13.79 3.96 -10.06
N VAL A 23 14.25 2.97 -9.28
CA VAL A 23 13.75 2.80 -7.91
C VAL A 23 14.29 3.90 -7.01
N PRO A 24 13.42 4.68 -6.34
CA PRO A 24 13.86 5.70 -5.38
C PRO A 24 14.38 5.01 -4.11
N LEU A 25 15.66 5.21 -3.78
CA LEU A 25 16.36 4.51 -2.68
C LEU A 25 16.94 5.42 -1.61
N SER A 26 16.88 6.74 -1.78
CA SER A 26 17.19 7.69 -0.71
C SER A 26 15.92 8.41 -0.25
N PRO A 27 15.89 8.98 0.96
CA PRO A 27 14.75 9.77 1.42
C PRO A 27 14.37 10.87 0.42
N ASP A 28 15.33 11.58 -0.16
CA ASP A 28 15.06 12.66 -1.11
C ASP A 28 14.51 12.15 -2.46
N GLU A 29 15.02 11.02 -2.96
CA GLU A 29 14.45 10.38 -4.16
C GLU A 29 13.01 9.91 -3.90
N ILE A 30 12.73 9.32 -2.73
CA ILE A 30 11.37 8.90 -2.35
C ILE A 30 10.42 10.10 -2.27
N ILE A 31 10.85 11.20 -1.65
CA ILE A 31 10.07 12.44 -1.57
C ILE A 31 9.75 12.97 -2.97
N ALA A 32 10.76 13.10 -3.83
CA ALA A 32 10.60 13.64 -5.18
C ALA A 32 9.65 12.78 -6.03
N ASP A 33 9.82 11.47 -6.01
CA ASP A 33 9.00 10.52 -6.76
C ASP A 33 7.55 10.48 -6.25
N CYS A 34 7.35 10.51 -4.94
CA CYS A 34 6.03 10.58 -4.32
C CYS A 34 5.29 11.88 -4.68
N ARG A 35 5.98 13.04 -4.66
CA ARG A 35 5.41 14.33 -5.06
C ARG A 35 4.98 14.31 -6.52
N LEU A 36 5.86 13.85 -7.42
CA LEU A 36 5.55 13.70 -8.85
C LEU A 36 4.32 12.83 -9.09
N CYS A 37 4.25 11.69 -8.42
CA CYS A 37 3.11 10.78 -8.57
C CYS A 37 1.82 11.31 -7.92
N ALA A 38 1.92 12.10 -6.85
CA ALA A 38 0.77 12.80 -6.27
C ALA A 38 0.21 13.85 -7.22
N ASP A 39 1.06 14.61 -7.93
CA ASP A 39 0.66 15.53 -9.01
C ASP A 39 -0.07 14.80 -10.14
N LEU A 40 0.26 13.53 -10.39
CA LEU A 40 -0.39 12.67 -11.39
C LEU A 40 -1.65 11.98 -10.88
N GLY A 41 -2.05 12.21 -9.62
CA GLY A 41 -3.30 11.74 -9.04
C GLY A 41 -3.18 10.58 -8.04
N ALA A 42 -1.98 10.20 -7.61
CA ALA A 42 -1.83 9.25 -6.51
C ALA A 42 -2.36 9.88 -5.21
N THR A 43 -3.31 9.20 -4.56
CA THR A 43 -3.98 9.70 -3.36
C THR A 43 -3.54 9.00 -2.08
N ILE A 44 -3.04 7.77 -2.19
CA ILE A 44 -2.39 7.04 -1.09
C ILE A 44 -0.95 6.74 -1.52
N LEU A 45 0.00 6.98 -0.63
CA LEU A 45 1.41 6.68 -0.83
C LEU A 45 1.84 5.63 0.19
N HIS A 46 2.04 4.39 -0.26
CA HIS A 46 2.54 3.28 0.55
C HIS A 46 4.08 3.31 0.57
N ILE A 47 4.64 3.77 1.68
CA ILE A 47 6.05 4.12 1.77
C ILE A 47 6.85 3.05 2.53
N HIS A 48 7.93 2.60 1.91
CA HIS A 48 9.03 1.91 2.56
C HIS A 48 10.21 2.87 2.71
N ALA A 49 10.60 3.17 3.94
CA ALA A 49 11.75 4.03 4.18
C ALA A 49 13.07 3.32 3.83
N ARG A 50 13.99 4.10 3.32
CA ARG A 50 15.37 3.71 3.04
C ARG A 50 16.32 4.68 3.74
N ASP A 51 17.41 4.16 4.28
CA ASP A 51 18.48 4.99 4.86
C ASP A 51 19.32 5.67 3.76
N GLU A 52 20.32 6.42 4.17
CA GLU A 52 21.21 7.17 3.24
C GLU A 52 22.02 6.25 2.32
N ASP A 53 22.22 4.98 2.71
CA ASP A 53 22.87 3.96 1.89
C ASP A 53 21.89 3.22 0.97
N GLY A 54 20.62 3.59 0.97
CA GLY A 54 19.55 2.94 0.20
C GLY A 54 19.07 1.61 0.76
N ARG A 55 19.45 1.27 2.01
CA ARG A 55 19.00 0.04 2.67
C ARG A 55 17.65 0.22 3.32
N PRO A 56 16.79 -0.84 3.32
CA PRO A 56 15.53 -0.78 4.07
C PRO A 56 15.75 -0.41 5.53
N THR A 57 14.88 0.45 6.07
CA THR A 57 14.95 0.85 7.48
C THR A 57 13.54 0.97 8.07
N PHE A 58 13.43 0.71 9.38
CA PHE A 58 12.19 0.90 10.16
C PHE A 58 12.19 2.23 10.92
N ARG A 59 13.29 2.96 10.92
CA ARG A 59 13.53 4.11 11.78
C ARG A 59 12.54 5.23 11.53
N LYS A 60 11.83 5.63 12.58
CA LYS A 60 10.82 6.70 12.52
C LYS A 60 11.40 8.07 12.13
N ASP A 61 12.66 8.37 12.45
CA ASP A 61 13.29 9.64 12.07
C ASP A 61 13.45 9.75 10.54
N ILE A 62 13.73 8.65 9.85
CA ILE A 62 13.76 8.62 8.39
C ILE A 62 12.34 8.73 7.81
N TYR A 63 11.36 8.02 8.37
CA TYR A 63 9.95 8.20 7.98
C TYR A 63 9.49 9.64 8.21
N ALA A 64 9.85 10.26 9.33
CA ALA A 64 9.53 11.66 9.63
C ALA A 64 10.05 12.62 8.56
N ARG A 65 11.32 12.46 8.11
CA ARG A 65 11.91 13.23 7.02
C ARG A 65 11.11 13.08 5.72
N ILE A 66 10.77 11.83 5.36
CA ILE A 66 10.01 11.56 4.14
C ILE A 66 8.62 12.17 4.21
N ILE A 67 7.90 11.97 5.33
CA ILE A 67 6.55 12.52 5.55
C ILE A 67 6.57 14.04 5.49
N ALA A 68 7.50 14.69 6.21
CA ALA A 68 7.65 16.15 6.19
C ALA A 68 7.90 16.66 4.78
N GLY A 69 8.85 16.02 4.06
CA GLY A 69 9.16 16.38 2.70
C GLY A 69 7.95 16.28 1.78
N ILE A 70 7.17 15.20 1.82
CA ILE A 70 5.99 15.04 0.97
C ILE A 70 4.94 16.10 1.32
N ARG A 71 4.63 16.28 2.61
CA ARG A 71 3.56 17.19 3.08
C ARG A 71 3.85 18.67 2.86
N GLU A 72 5.10 19.07 2.67
CA GLU A 72 5.46 20.45 2.33
C GLU A 72 4.72 20.95 1.08
N THR A 73 4.48 20.10 0.09
CA THR A 73 3.77 20.43 -1.16
C THR A 73 2.43 19.72 -1.32
N HIS A 74 2.24 18.59 -0.64
CA HIS A 74 1.05 17.74 -0.73
C HIS A 74 0.50 17.42 0.68
N PRO A 75 0.00 18.43 1.41
CA PRO A 75 -0.42 18.23 2.82
C PRO A 75 -1.58 17.24 2.98
N ASP A 76 -2.45 17.15 1.97
CA ASP A 76 -3.66 16.31 2.03
C ASP A 76 -3.43 14.86 1.61
N VAL A 77 -2.32 14.54 0.93
CA VAL A 77 -2.07 13.16 0.46
C VAL A 77 -2.04 12.19 1.64
N ILE A 78 -2.58 11.00 1.43
CA ILE A 78 -2.67 9.98 2.48
C ILE A 78 -1.35 9.20 2.52
N ILE A 79 -0.68 9.22 3.65
CA ILE A 79 0.60 8.52 3.83
C ILE A 79 0.38 7.24 4.63
N CYS A 80 0.69 6.11 3.98
CA CYS A 80 0.71 4.79 4.57
C CYS A 80 2.17 4.35 4.79
N VAL A 81 2.57 4.11 6.03
CA VAL A 81 3.92 3.61 6.34
C VAL A 81 3.93 2.09 6.36
N SER A 82 4.95 1.48 5.77
CA SER A 82 5.12 0.02 5.80
C SER A 82 5.57 -0.46 7.17
N LEU A 83 4.89 -1.50 7.68
CA LEU A 83 5.28 -2.24 8.89
C LEU A 83 5.75 -3.67 8.53
N SER A 84 6.38 -3.85 7.39
CA SER A 84 6.83 -5.16 6.92
C SER A 84 7.75 -5.85 7.92
N GLY A 85 7.40 -7.10 8.27
CA GLY A 85 8.20 -7.96 9.14
C GLY A 85 9.32 -8.72 8.43
N ARG A 86 9.48 -8.54 7.11
CA ARG A 86 10.42 -9.33 6.30
C ARG A 86 11.88 -9.20 6.76
N ASN A 87 12.34 -7.96 7.02
CA ASN A 87 13.70 -7.68 7.49
C ASN A 87 13.73 -7.30 8.98
N PHE A 88 12.59 -6.93 9.55
CA PHE A 88 12.47 -6.39 10.91
C PHE A 88 11.35 -7.11 11.65
N PRO A 89 11.63 -8.31 12.22
CA PRO A 89 10.59 -9.15 12.82
C PRO A 89 10.13 -8.67 14.21
N ALA A 90 10.93 -7.85 14.92
CA ALA A 90 10.59 -7.39 16.26
C ALA A 90 9.47 -6.34 16.24
N PHE A 91 8.57 -6.42 17.22
CA PHE A 91 7.45 -5.48 17.35
C PHE A 91 7.92 -4.03 17.45
N GLU A 92 8.96 -3.76 18.24
CA GLU A 92 9.52 -2.44 18.48
C GLU A 92 10.05 -1.81 17.18
N GLN A 93 10.59 -2.64 16.29
CA GLN A 93 11.05 -2.19 14.98
C GLN A 93 9.87 -1.90 14.05
N ARG A 94 8.89 -2.81 13.98
CA ARG A 94 7.72 -2.65 13.12
C ARG A 94 6.85 -1.47 13.54
N SER A 95 6.71 -1.24 14.85
CA SER A 95 5.87 -0.18 15.40
C SER A 95 6.55 1.18 15.52
N ASP A 96 7.86 1.30 15.26
CA ASP A 96 8.59 2.55 15.44
C ASP A 96 8.00 3.73 14.63
N PRO A 97 7.60 3.57 13.34
CA PRO A 97 6.96 4.65 12.58
C PRO A 97 5.60 5.08 13.15
N LEU A 98 4.91 4.20 13.89
CA LEU A 98 3.64 4.53 14.52
C LEU A 98 3.81 5.50 15.70
N LEU A 99 5.04 5.70 16.19
CA LEU A 99 5.33 6.64 17.30
C LEU A 99 5.36 8.11 16.86
N LEU A 100 5.30 8.39 15.57
CA LEU A 100 5.23 9.75 15.04
C LEU A 100 3.89 10.41 15.43
N THR A 101 3.93 11.70 15.69
CA THR A 101 2.79 12.50 16.18
C THR A 101 2.66 13.82 15.43
N GLY A 102 1.55 14.53 15.65
CA GLY A 102 1.29 15.83 15.01
C GLY A 102 1.27 15.67 13.47
N ASP A 103 1.85 16.64 12.79
CA ASP A 103 1.90 16.66 11.32
C ASP A 103 2.77 15.54 10.70
N LEU A 104 3.57 14.85 11.51
CA LEU A 104 4.39 13.73 11.09
C LEU A 104 3.69 12.37 11.30
N ARG A 105 2.53 12.33 11.96
CA ARG A 105 1.78 11.09 12.15
C ARG A 105 1.33 10.55 10.80
N PRO A 106 1.63 9.28 10.48
CA PRO A 106 1.09 8.65 9.28
C PRO A 106 -0.43 8.53 9.36
N ASP A 107 -1.11 8.59 8.23
CA ASP A 107 -2.55 8.40 8.14
C ASP A 107 -2.93 6.93 8.25
N MET A 108 -2.10 6.09 7.64
CA MET A 108 -2.28 4.66 7.54
C MET A 108 -0.97 3.93 7.82
N ALA A 109 -1.09 2.65 8.14
CA ALA A 109 0.05 1.75 8.21
C ALA A 109 -0.32 0.35 7.71
N SER A 110 0.60 -0.33 7.03
CA SER A 110 0.32 -1.65 6.47
C SER A 110 0.19 -2.72 7.54
N LEU A 111 -0.78 -3.62 7.34
CA LEU A 111 -1.04 -4.75 8.21
C LEU A 111 -1.31 -6.00 7.35
N THR A 112 -0.26 -6.79 7.14
CA THR A 112 -0.37 -8.07 6.44
C THR A 112 -1.02 -9.10 7.37
N LEU A 113 -2.13 -9.69 6.94
CA LEU A 113 -3.04 -10.46 7.82
C LEU A 113 -2.67 -11.93 8.02
N SER A 114 -1.55 -12.39 7.47
CA SER A 114 -0.99 -13.74 7.74
C SER A 114 0.47 -13.82 7.33
N SER A 115 1.16 -14.84 7.82
CA SER A 115 2.47 -15.21 7.29
C SER A 115 2.34 -15.80 5.90
N LEU A 116 3.27 -15.50 5.02
CA LEU A 116 3.30 -16.01 3.66
C LEU A 116 4.73 -16.12 3.13
N ASN A 117 4.89 -16.95 2.10
CA ASN A 117 6.16 -17.08 1.39
C ASN A 117 6.19 -16.19 0.15
N PHE A 118 7.28 -15.45 -0.01
CA PHE A 118 7.65 -14.82 -1.26
C PHE A 118 8.70 -15.69 -1.98
N THR A 119 9.14 -15.27 -3.15
CA THR A 119 10.03 -16.09 -4.01
C THR A 119 11.35 -16.47 -3.33
N ARG A 120 11.88 -15.65 -2.42
CA ARG A 120 13.19 -15.87 -1.78
C ARG A 120 13.15 -15.95 -0.28
N THR A 121 12.18 -15.33 0.35
CA THR A 121 12.05 -15.22 1.80
C THR A 121 10.60 -15.33 2.22
N GLU A 122 10.39 -15.73 3.46
CA GLU A 122 9.10 -15.63 4.13
C GLU A 122 8.84 -14.21 4.66
N SER A 123 7.58 -13.93 4.93
CA SER A 123 7.15 -12.80 5.76
C SER A 123 6.32 -13.35 6.91
N ILE A 124 6.85 -13.24 8.13
CA ILE A 124 6.19 -13.78 9.33
C ILE A 124 5.29 -12.70 9.94
N ASN A 125 4.01 -13.03 10.04
CA ASN A 125 2.99 -12.20 10.66
C ASN A 125 2.18 -13.08 11.64
N ALA A 126 2.76 -13.35 12.80
CA ALA A 126 2.13 -14.14 13.85
C ALA A 126 0.85 -13.44 14.34
N PRO A 127 -0.20 -14.19 14.73
CA PRO A 127 -1.48 -13.61 15.13
C PRO A 127 -1.38 -12.57 16.25
N ASP A 128 -0.54 -12.81 17.25
CA ASP A 128 -0.29 -11.86 18.35
C ASP A 128 0.37 -10.55 17.86
N MET A 129 1.31 -10.65 16.90
CA MET A 129 1.93 -9.49 16.25
C MET A 129 0.89 -8.66 15.50
N VAL A 130 0.04 -9.31 14.70
CA VAL A 130 -1.03 -8.62 13.95
C VAL A 130 -1.97 -7.88 14.91
N VAL A 131 -2.40 -8.54 16.00
CA VAL A 131 -3.27 -7.94 17.02
C VAL A 131 -2.59 -6.76 17.73
N ARG A 132 -1.32 -6.89 18.12
CA ARG A 132 -0.56 -5.81 18.78
C ARG A 132 -0.41 -4.60 17.88
N LEU A 133 -0.06 -4.79 16.60
CA LEU A 133 0.06 -3.71 15.62
C LEU A 133 -1.30 -3.03 15.36
N ALA A 134 -2.38 -3.81 15.17
CA ALA A 134 -3.72 -3.27 14.97
C ALA A 134 -4.18 -2.39 16.14
N LYS A 135 -3.98 -2.86 17.38
CA LYS A 135 -4.30 -2.06 18.59
C LYS A 135 -3.45 -0.79 18.69
N THR A 136 -2.15 -0.89 18.38
CA THR A 136 -1.27 0.29 18.40
C THR A 136 -1.71 1.32 17.36
N MET A 137 -2.13 0.88 16.17
CA MET A 137 -2.69 1.78 15.15
C MET A 137 -3.97 2.46 15.67
N GLU A 138 -4.89 1.68 16.24
CA GLU A 138 -6.14 2.21 16.80
C GLU A 138 -5.88 3.27 17.89
N ASP A 139 -5.03 2.95 18.87
CA ASP A 139 -4.68 3.84 19.99
C ASP A 139 -4.07 5.17 19.52
N ARG A 140 -3.51 5.18 18.29
CA ARG A 140 -2.86 6.35 17.71
C ARG A 140 -3.67 7.02 16.60
N GLY A 141 -4.87 6.53 16.32
CA GLY A 141 -5.73 7.06 15.26
C GLY A 141 -5.14 6.89 13.86
N ILE A 142 -4.39 5.80 13.64
CA ILE A 142 -3.80 5.41 12.37
C ILE A 142 -4.66 4.30 11.75
N ARG A 143 -5.09 4.45 10.49
CA ARG A 143 -5.94 3.48 9.81
C ARG A 143 -5.11 2.29 9.31
N PRO A 144 -5.48 1.03 9.61
CA PRO A 144 -4.83 -0.12 9.00
C PRO A 144 -5.07 -0.18 7.47
N GLU A 145 -4.01 -0.38 6.71
CA GLU A 145 -4.04 -0.87 5.33
C GLU A 145 -3.95 -2.40 5.38
N LEU A 146 -5.09 -3.07 5.18
CA LEU A 146 -5.20 -4.52 5.31
C LEU A 146 -4.70 -5.20 4.03
N GLU A 147 -3.51 -5.79 4.10
CA GLU A 147 -2.94 -6.52 2.96
C GLU A 147 -3.41 -7.97 2.98
N VAL A 148 -4.10 -8.39 1.92
CA VAL A 148 -4.62 -9.74 1.75
C VAL A 148 -4.12 -10.34 0.44
N PHE A 149 -3.62 -11.57 0.53
CA PHE A 149 -3.05 -12.33 -0.58
C PHE A 149 -3.90 -13.55 -0.95
N ASP A 150 -4.86 -13.92 -0.10
CA ASP A 150 -5.79 -15.02 -0.30
C ASP A 150 -7.05 -14.87 0.56
N ALA A 151 -8.02 -15.77 0.36
CA ALA A 151 -9.29 -15.76 1.07
C ALA A 151 -9.15 -16.07 2.57
N GLY A 152 -8.12 -16.82 2.98
CA GLY A 152 -7.86 -17.10 4.40
C GLY A 152 -7.52 -15.84 5.18
N MET A 153 -6.80 -14.91 4.57
CA MET A 153 -6.50 -13.60 5.17
C MET A 153 -7.77 -12.75 5.33
N VAL A 154 -8.70 -12.80 4.38
CA VAL A 154 -10.02 -12.13 4.51
C VAL A 154 -10.81 -12.73 5.67
N ASN A 155 -10.84 -14.06 5.79
CA ASN A 155 -11.48 -14.71 6.93
C ASN A 155 -10.86 -14.27 8.26
N TYR A 156 -9.54 -14.07 8.32
CA TYR A 156 -8.90 -13.57 9.52
C TYR A 156 -9.25 -12.10 9.79
N ALA A 157 -9.38 -11.26 8.76
CA ALA A 157 -9.88 -9.89 8.91
C ALA A 157 -11.27 -9.86 9.55
N ARG A 158 -12.19 -10.71 9.08
CA ARG A 158 -13.54 -10.86 9.66
C ARG A 158 -13.49 -11.28 11.12
N TYR A 159 -12.68 -12.29 11.44
CA TYR A 159 -12.45 -12.73 12.80
C TYR A 159 -11.95 -11.61 13.73
N LEU A 160 -11.06 -10.75 13.26
CA LEU A 160 -10.55 -9.60 14.02
C LEU A 160 -11.62 -8.49 14.14
N ALA A 161 -12.42 -8.27 13.09
CA ALA A 161 -13.54 -7.32 13.09
C ALA A 161 -14.63 -7.75 14.08
N ASP A 162 -15.03 -9.03 14.08
CA ASP A 162 -16.02 -9.59 15.01
C ASP A 162 -15.61 -9.47 16.49
N ARG A 163 -14.31 -9.33 16.73
CA ARG A 163 -13.73 -9.10 18.07
C ARG A 163 -13.48 -7.64 18.39
N GLY A 164 -13.86 -6.73 17.49
CA GLY A 164 -13.65 -5.28 17.67
C GLY A 164 -12.18 -4.85 17.63
N ILE A 165 -11.26 -5.72 17.12
CA ILE A 165 -9.83 -5.40 16.96
C ILE A 165 -9.61 -4.56 15.71
N LEU A 166 -10.34 -4.86 14.64
CA LEU A 166 -10.42 -4.01 13.45
C LEU A 166 -11.80 -3.33 13.41
N LYS A 167 -11.83 -2.06 13.01
CA LYS A 167 -13.08 -1.26 12.98
C LYS A 167 -13.32 -0.69 11.58
N PRO A 168 -14.58 -0.71 11.10
CA PRO A 168 -14.92 -0.12 9.82
C PRO A 168 -14.75 1.42 9.83
N PRO A 169 -14.69 2.05 8.65
CA PRO A 169 -14.61 1.41 7.34
C PRO A 169 -13.24 0.74 7.15
N PHE A 170 -13.22 -0.41 6.45
CA PHE A 170 -12.00 -1.16 6.21
C PHE A 170 -11.39 -0.78 4.86
N TYR A 171 -10.06 -0.68 4.80
CA TYR A 171 -9.33 -0.53 3.54
C TYR A 171 -8.47 -1.77 3.28
N PHE A 172 -8.70 -2.41 2.14
CA PHE A 172 -7.96 -3.59 1.72
C PHE A 172 -7.11 -3.35 0.48
N ASN A 173 -5.87 -3.82 0.51
CA ASN A 173 -5.09 -4.11 -0.68
C ASN A 173 -5.19 -5.60 -0.99
N VAL A 174 -5.89 -5.94 -2.08
CA VAL A 174 -5.97 -7.30 -2.61
C VAL A 174 -4.80 -7.52 -3.54
N LEU A 175 -3.78 -8.23 -3.05
CA LEU A 175 -2.50 -8.43 -3.73
C LEU A 175 -2.46 -9.81 -4.39
N LEU A 176 -2.48 -9.82 -5.72
CA LEU A 176 -2.54 -11.02 -6.56
C LEU A 176 -1.20 -11.31 -7.23
N GLY A 177 -0.95 -12.58 -7.58
CA GLY A 177 0.21 -12.97 -8.37
C GLY A 177 1.46 -13.33 -7.57
N ASN A 178 1.41 -13.31 -6.22
CA ASN A 178 2.51 -13.86 -5.43
C ASN A 178 2.57 -15.39 -5.58
N LEU A 179 3.78 -15.95 -5.57
CA LEU A 179 4.08 -17.35 -5.87
C LEU A 179 3.17 -18.35 -5.12
N SER A 180 2.92 -18.12 -3.84
CA SER A 180 2.22 -19.06 -2.95
C SER A 180 0.87 -18.54 -2.46
N SER A 181 0.20 -17.69 -3.23
CA SER A 181 -1.10 -17.12 -2.89
C SER A 181 -2.03 -17.01 -4.10
N ALA A 182 -3.09 -16.23 -4.02
CA ALA A 182 -4.04 -16.05 -5.11
C ALA A 182 -3.37 -15.43 -6.34
N GLN A 183 -3.70 -15.99 -7.51
CA GLN A 183 -3.17 -15.55 -8.80
C GLN A 183 -4.08 -14.50 -9.46
N VAL A 184 -3.57 -13.80 -10.46
CA VAL A 184 -4.31 -12.75 -11.17
C VAL A 184 -5.33 -13.40 -12.11
N THR A 185 -6.42 -13.88 -11.55
CA THR A 185 -7.57 -14.43 -12.27
C THR A 185 -8.88 -13.85 -11.71
N PRO A 186 -9.92 -13.70 -12.55
CA PRO A 186 -11.23 -13.27 -12.08
C PRO A 186 -11.80 -14.15 -10.97
N LEU A 187 -11.54 -15.48 -11.03
CA LEU A 187 -12.02 -16.41 -10.00
C LEU A 187 -11.36 -16.18 -8.64
N HIS A 188 -10.03 -16.02 -8.60
CA HIS A 188 -9.33 -15.75 -7.34
C HIS A 188 -9.71 -14.39 -6.76
N LEU A 189 -9.86 -13.37 -7.61
CA LEU A 189 -10.33 -12.06 -7.16
C LEU A 189 -11.74 -12.17 -6.56
N ALA A 190 -12.67 -12.83 -7.25
CA ALA A 190 -14.03 -13.01 -6.77
C ALA A 190 -14.06 -13.79 -5.44
N ALA A 191 -13.26 -14.87 -5.31
CA ALA A 191 -13.16 -15.67 -4.09
C ALA A 191 -12.65 -14.85 -2.88
N ILE A 192 -11.81 -13.85 -3.11
CA ILE A 192 -11.33 -12.95 -2.05
C ILE A 192 -12.38 -11.89 -1.73
N THR A 193 -12.91 -11.22 -2.77
CA THR A 193 -13.72 -10.02 -2.56
C THR A 193 -15.15 -10.30 -2.11
N GLN A 194 -15.72 -11.47 -2.40
CA GLN A 194 -17.07 -11.85 -1.98
C GLN A 194 -17.22 -11.93 -0.45
N ASP A 195 -16.13 -12.25 0.25
CA ASP A 195 -16.13 -12.46 1.70
C ASP A 195 -15.59 -11.25 2.49
N LEU A 196 -15.29 -10.13 1.82
CA LEU A 196 -14.91 -8.90 2.51
C LEU A 196 -16.02 -8.46 3.48
N PRO A 197 -15.67 -8.02 4.70
CA PRO A 197 -16.66 -7.52 5.66
C PRO A 197 -17.41 -6.32 5.11
N PRO A 198 -18.65 -6.04 5.59
CA PRO A 198 -19.36 -4.82 5.24
C PRO A 198 -18.53 -3.56 5.46
N GLU A 199 -18.80 -2.50 4.72
CA GLU A 199 -18.06 -1.23 4.77
C GLU A 199 -16.58 -1.37 4.37
N SER A 200 -16.27 -2.33 3.50
CA SER A 200 -14.94 -2.49 2.92
C SER A 200 -14.77 -1.66 1.65
N VAL A 201 -13.65 -0.98 1.58
CA VAL A 201 -13.10 -0.35 0.38
C VAL A 201 -11.85 -1.13 -0.02
N TRP A 202 -11.69 -1.50 -1.30
CA TRP A 202 -10.57 -2.31 -1.70
C TRP A 202 -9.95 -1.88 -3.04
N CYS A 203 -8.62 -1.95 -3.08
CA CYS A 203 -7.82 -1.77 -4.28
C CYS A 203 -7.19 -3.10 -4.70
N ALA A 204 -7.03 -3.32 -6.01
CA ALA A 204 -6.28 -4.46 -6.50
C ALA A 204 -4.86 -4.07 -6.90
N GLY A 205 -3.89 -4.84 -6.44
CA GLY A 205 -2.49 -4.79 -6.83
C GLY A 205 -2.02 -6.13 -7.38
N GLY A 206 -1.03 -6.10 -8.26
CA GLY A 206 -0.44 -7.31 -8.83
C GLY A 206 1.06 -7.36 -8.62
N ILE A 207 1.55 -8.48 -8.10
CA ILE A 207 2.97 -8.72 -7.91
C ILE A 207 3.53 -9.36 -9.19
N GLY A 208 4.61 -8.77 -9.72
CA GLY A 208 5.26 -9.25 -10.92
C GLY A 208 4.47 -8.92 -12.20
N GLU A 209 4.58 -9.77 -13.21
CA GLU A 209 4.02 -9.57 -14.56
C GLU A 209 2.50 -9.39 -14.60
N GLY A 210 1.81 -9.84 -13.54
CA GLY A 210 0.36 -9.67 -13.37
C GLY A 210 -0.10 -8.27 -12.99
N GLN A 211 0.80 -7.30 -12.75
CA GLN A 211 0.44 -5.98 -12.23
C GLN A 211 -0.60 -5.26 -13.09
N LEU A 212 -0.40 -5.20 -14.40
CA LEU A 212 -1.34 -4.52 -15.31
C LEU A 212 -2.73 -5.17 -15.30
N ALA A 213 -2.77 -6.50 -15.32
CA ALA A 213 -4.04 -7.25 -15.29
C ALA A 213 -4.77 -7.05 -13.96
N ALA A 214 -4.06 -7.11 -12.82
CA ALA A 214 -4.64 -6.85 -11.50
C ALA A 214 -5.16 -5.40 -11.39
N ASN A 215 -4.42 -4.41 -11.89
CA ASN A 215 -4.87 -3.03 -11.93
C ASN A 215 -6.15 -2.88 -12.78
N THR A 216 -6.22 -3.53 -13.94
CA THR A 216 -7.43 -3.52 -14.78
C THR A 216 -8.63 -4.10 -14.04
N LEU A 217 -8.46 -5.22 -13.34
CA LEU A 217 -9.52 -5.80 -12.50
C LEU A 217 -9.94 -4.85 -11.37
N GLY A 218 -9.00 -4.16 -10.74
CA GLY A 218 -9.27 -3.15 -9.72
C GLY A 218 -10.06 -1.95 -10.25
N LEU A 219 -9.73 -1.47 -11.44
CA LEU A 219 -10.47 -0.41 -12.12
C LEU A 219 -11.90 -0.83 -12.49
N LEU A 220 -12.11 -2.08 -12.90
CA LEU A 220 -13.43 -2.58 -13.32
C LEU A 220 -14.35 -2.87 -12.15
N PHE A 221 -13.87 -3.56 -11.13
CA PHE A 221 -14.68 -4.20 -10.09
C PHE A 221 -14.44 -3.65 -8.68
N GLY A 222 -13.30 -2.99 -8.44
CA GLY A 222 -12.91 -2.48 -7.14
C GLY A 222 -13.18 -1.00 -6.93
N ASN A 223 -12.64 -0.51 -5.83
CA ASN A 223 -12.64 0.90 -5.49
C ASN A 223 -11.35 1.60 -5.96
N GLY A 224 -10.42 0.88 -6.60
CA GLY A 224 -9.18 1.44 -7.10
C GLY A 224 -8.10 0.42 -7.34
N VAL A 225 -6.88 0.91 -7.45
CA VAL A 225 -5.68 0.13 -7.76
C VAL A 225 -4.53 0.45 -6.82
N ARG A 226 -3.66 -0.55 -6.60
CA ARG A 226 -2.30 -0.36 -6.10
C ARG A 226 -1.33 -0.63 -7.25
N THR A 227 -0.38 0.28 -7.47
CA THR A 227 0.67 0.16 -8.49
C THR A 227 1.98 0.75 -7.99
N GLY A 228 3.09 0.40 -8.60
CA GLY A 228 4.41 0.96 -8.27
C GLY A 228 5.55 -0.03 -8.49
N LEU A 229 6.78 0.50 -8.39
CA LEU A 229 8.01 -0.27 -8.58
C LEU A 229 8.26 -1.30 -7.47
N GLU A 230 7.61 -1.18 -6.33
CA GLU A 230 7.63 -2.21 -5.28
C GLU A 230 7.14 -3.55 -5.81
N ASP A 231 6.08 -3.52 -6.61
CA ASP A 231 5.37 -4.72 -7.04
C ASP A 231 5.90 -5.27 -8.37
N PHE A 232 6.34 -4.39 -9.29
CA PHE A 232 6.94 -4.80 -10.56
C PHE A 232 7.81 -3.70 -11.18
N LEU A 233 8.97 -4.09 -11.74
CA LEU A 233 9.97 -3.15 -12.27
C LEU A 233 9.85 -2.89 -13.78
N TRP A 234 8.82 -3.44 -14.44
CA TRP A 234 8.66 -3.39 -15.88
C TRP A 234 7.27 -2.91 -16.29
N LEU A 235 7.17 -2.30 -17.46
CA LEU A 235 5.87 -1.92 -18.02
C LEU A 235 5.15 -3.10 -18.69
N ASP A 236 5.90 -4.10 -19.16
CA ASP A 236 5.40 -5.27 -19.89
C ASP A 236 5.82 -6.58 -19.22
N ALA A 237 5.02 -7.63 -19.47
CA ALA A 237 5.27 -8.97 -18.91
C ALA A 237 6.57 -9.60 -19.44
N ASP A 238 6.98 -9.25 -20.67
CA ASP A 238 8.19 -9.77 -21.30
C ASP A 238 9.47 -9.11 -20.78
N ARG A 239 9.34 -8.10 -19.90
CA ARG A 239 10.44 -7.38 -19.26
C ARG A 239 11.37 -6.69 -20.25
N THR A 240 10.80 -6.10 -21.30
CA THR A 240 11.55 -5.37 -22.32
C THR A 240 11.59 -3.86 -22.08
N GLN A 241 10.58 -3.33 -21.36
CA GLN A 241 10.45 -1.90 -21.09
C GLN A 241 10.55 -1.61 -19.58
N PRO A 242 11.66 -1.03 -19.09
CA PRO A 242 11.79 -0.63 -17.69
C PRO A 242 10.71 0.38 -17.28
N ALA A 243 10.12 0.15 -16.12
CA ALA A 243 9.13 1.05 -15.54
C ALA A 243 9.77 2.18 -14.73
N THR A 244 9.04 3.27 -14.58
CA THR A 244 9.17 4.26 -13.51
C THR A 244 7.82 4.36 -12.80
N ASN A 245 7.76 4.87 -11.57
CA ASN A 245 6.49 5.10 -10.89
C ASN A 245 5.59 6.06 -11.68
N GLU A 246 6.16 7.11 -12.25
CA GLU A 246 5.46 8.04 -13.15
C GLU A 246 4.75 7.31 -14.30
N LYS A 247 5.46 6.42 -15.01
CA LYS A 247 4.89 5.66 -16.13
C LYS A 247 3.82 4.67 -15.68
N LEU A 248 4.00 4.04 -14.53
CA LEU A 248 2.99 3.13 -13.96
C LEU A 248 1.72 3.88 -13.56
N VAL A 249 1.85 5.04 -12.91
CA VAL A 249 0.74 5.92 -12.56
C VAL A 249 0.04 6.45 -13.82
N SER A 250 0.79 6.94 -14.79
CA SER A 250 0.23 7.43 -16.07
C SER A 250 -0.56 6.34 -16.79
N ARG A 251 -0.02 5.12 -16.88
CA ARG A 251 -0.69 3.98 -17.50
C ARG A 251 -2.05 3.66 -16.86
N VAL A 252 -2.12 3.62 -15.53
CA VAL A 252 -3.41 3.34 -14.87
C VAL A 252 -4.37 4.53 -14.96
N SER A 253 -3.86 5.77 -15.06
CA SER A 253 -4.68 6.96 -15.29
C SER A 253 -5.30 6.98 -16.70
N GLU A 254 -4.55 6.58 -17.71
CA GLU A 254 -5.05 6.40 -19.08
C GLU A 254 -6.14 5.33 -19.13
N LEU A 255 -5.91 4.16 -18.52
CA LEU A 255 -6.92 3.09 -18.44
C LEU A 255 -8.17 3.55 -17.70
N CYS A 256 -8.02 4.27 -16.60
CA CYS A 256 -9.14 4.82 -15.84
C CYS A 256 -10.00 5.75 -16.72
N THR A 257 -9.34 6.62 -17.49
CA THR A 257 -9.99 7.56 -18.42
C THR A 257 -10.71 6.82 -19.56
N LEU A 258 -10.08 5.81 -20.17
CA LEU A 258 -10.68 4.97 -21.22
C LEU A 258 -11.94 4.25 -20.73
N LEU A 259 -12.01 3.90 -19.45
CA LEU A 259 -13.18 3.30 -18.82
C LEU A 259 -14.26 4.33 -18.41
N GLY A 260 -14.06 5.62 -18.73
CA GLY A 260 -14.98 6.70 -18.33
C GLY A 260 -15.02 6.94 -16.82
N LYS A 261 -13.95 6.57 -16.12
CA LYS A 261 -13.79 6.71 -14.67
C LYS A 261 -12.75 7.79 -14.35
N ARG A 262 -12.62 8.16 -13.09
CA ARG A 262 -11.59 9.09 -12.60
C ARG A 262 -11.11 8.68 -11.22
N PHE A 263 -9.96 9.17 -10.82
CA PHE A 263 -9.45 9.00 -9.47
C PHE A 263 -10.04 10.03 -8.51
N ALA A 264 -10.25 9.58 -7.27
CA ALA A 264 -10.74 10.38 -6.17
C ALA A 264 -9.63 11.33 -5.67
N SER A 265 -10.03 12.49 -5.17
CA SER A 265 -9.11 13.34 -4.40
C SER A 265 -8.78 12.71 -3.03
N ALA A 266 -7.67 13.13 -2.42
CA ALA A 266 -7.31 12.69 -1.08
C ALA A 266 -8.43 12.96 -0.05
N SER A 267 -9.12 14.10 -0.16
CA SER A 267 -10.27 14.44 0.69
C SER A 267 -11.41 13.43 0.57
N GLN A 268 -11.77 13.04 -0.67
CA GLN A 268 -12.82 12.02 -0.89
C GLN A 268 -12.42 10.64 -0.33
N VAL A 269 -11.14 10.28 -0.45
CA VAL A 269 -10.65 9.02 0.12
C VAL A 269 -10.65 9.07 1.65
N ARG A 270 -10.23 10.18 2.26
CA ARG A 270 -10.30 10.39 3.72
C ARG A 270 -11.72 10.25 4.24
N GLU A 271 -12.68 10.90 3.59
CA GLU A 271 -14.10 10.79 3.94
C GLU A 271 -14.59 9.34 3.86
N ALA A 272 -14.31 8.64 2.74
CA ALA A 272 -14.71 7.25 2.55
C ALA A 272 -14.10 6.29 3.59
N LEU A 273 -12.92 6.60 4.11
CA LEU A 273 -12.21 5.80 5.10
C LEU A 273 -12.40 6.32 6.55
N GLY A 274 -13.26 7.33 6.75
CA GLY A 274 -13.53 7.90 8.07
C GLY A 274 -12.27 8.49 8.74
N MET A 275 -11.35 9.04 7.94
CA MET A 275 -10.14 9.69 8.44
C MET A 275 -10.38 11.19 8.62
N THR A 276 -9.90 11.76 9.73
CA THR A 276 -9.92 13.22 9.93
C THR A 276 -8.96 13.90 8.94
N PRO A 277 -9.35 15.06 8.37
CA PRO A 277 -8.41 15.90 7.66
C PRO A 277 -7.21 16.26 8.55
N HIS A 278 -6.03 16.44 7.97
CA HIS A 278 -4.97 17.12 8.71
C HIS A 278 -5.45 18.55 9.01
N ALA A 279 -5.36 18.96 10.29
CA ALA A 279 -5.50 20.36 10.63
C ALA A 279 -4.28 21.07 9.99
N GLY A 280 -4.54 21.86 8.94
CA GLY A 280 -3.54 22.71 8.31
C GLY A 280 -3.07 23.80 9.27
#